data_7f67e2a3742711b730ec44e9cec8a9d3
#
_entry.id   7f67e2a3742711b730ec44e9cec8a9d3
#
_cell.length_a   1.000
_cell.length_b   1.000
_cell.length_c   1.000
_cell.angle_alpha   90.00
_cell.angle_beta   90.00
_cell.angle_gamma   90.00
#
_symmetry.space_group_name_H-M   'P 1'
#
loop_
_entity.id
_entity.type
_entity.pdbx_description
1 polymer ?
#
loop_
_entity_poly.entity_id
_entity_poly.type
_entity_poly.pdbx_seq_one_letter_code
_entity_poly.pdbx_strand_id
1 'polypeptide(L)'
;RDWSSDVCSSDLVTAVSPALATGELDGAADVARAVGIAHLAITTDELARAGYRANGPDRCYHCKSELYDALTAIAAERGLAAVLSGANADDLGDWRPGLIAAEEHGVLHPLVELGVGKDEVRRLAAELAVPSARKAASPCLASRIPFGTPVDPDALARIDRAETALKALGLGPLRVRHFGALGRVELSDDDLERRDELAAAIEAAVLAAGYDRVKIAADPFRSGSLTIAQLGSRA
;
A
#
# COMPACT_ATOMS: atom_id res chain seq x y z
N ARG A 1 17.00 -33.60 11.30
CA ARG A 1 16.80 -32.63 12.38
C ARG A 1 15.29 -32.37 12.43
N ASP A 2 14.72 -32.63 13.58
CA ASP A 2 13.32 -32.37 13.84
C ASP A 2 13.13 -30.87 14.00
N TRP A 3 12.49 -30.22 13.03
CA TRP A 3 12.22 -28.79 13.04
C TRP A 3 11.08 -28.41 13.98
N SER A 4 10.49 -29.37 14.68
CA SER A 4 9.33 -29.17 15.55
C SER A 4 9.67 -28.53 16.90
N SER A 5 10.94 -28.39 17.27
CA SER A 5 11.37 -27.82 18.56
C SER A 5 11.87 -26.37 18.52
N ASP A 6 12.10 -25.82 17.33
CA ASP A 6 12.49 -24.41 17.15
C ASP A 6 11.39 -23.65 16.42
N VAL A 7 10.19 -23.58 17.03
CA VAL A 7 9.16 -22.66 16.55
C VAL A 7 9.63 -21.24 16.87
N CYS A 8 10.28 -20.60 15.92
CA CYS A 8 10.44 -19.14 15.95
C CYS A 8 9.04 -18.54 16.11
N SER A 9 8.75 -17.92 17.25
CA SER A 9 7.51 -17.15 17.40
C SER A 9 7.63 -15.92 16.49
N SER A 10 6.88 -15.94 15.41
CA SER A 10 6.80 -14.81 14.47
C SER A 10 5.37 -14.32 14.42
N ASP A 11 5.20 -13.02 14.51
CA ASP A 11 3.90 -12.36 14.34
C ASP A 11 3.90 -11.57 13.05
N LEU A 12 2.84 -11.70 12.25
CA LEU A 12 2.56 -10.77 11.17
C LEU A 12 1.75 -9.61 11.74
N VAL A 13 2.26 -8.39 11.60
CA VAL A 13 1.56 -7.18 12.09
C VAL A 13 1.08 -6.35 10.91
N THR A 14 -0.19 -5.97 10.93
CA THR A 14 -0.78 -5.05 9.95
C THR A 14 -1.22 -3.78 10.66
N ALA A 15 -0.69 -2.63 10.22
CA ALA A 15 -1.15 -1.32 10.67
C ALA A 15 -2.48 -0.97 9.98
N VAL A 16 -3.43 -0.55 10.79
CA VAL A 16 -4.78 -0.12 10.36
C VAL A 16 -4.90 1.38 10.59
N SER A 17 -5.10 2.11 9.52
CA SER A 17 -5.32 3.55 9.53
C SER A 17 -6.27 3.94 8.39
N PRO A 18 -6.72 5.21 8.30
CA PRO A 18 -7.52 5.68 7.18
C PRO A 18 -6.84 5.53 5.80
N ALA A 19 -5.53 5.32 5.75
CA ALA A 19 -4.80 5.11 4.50
C ALA A 19 -4.78 3.65 4.02
N LEU A 20 -5.26 2.70 4.83
CA LEU A 20 -5.39 1.29 4.44
C LEU A 20 -6.66 1.10 3.60
N ALA A 21 -6.52 0.58 2.39
CA ALA A 21 -7.67 0.33 1.52
C ALA A 21 -8.55 -0.82 2.03
N THR A 22 -9.85 -0.72 1.79
CA THR A 22 -10.83 -1.78 2.12
C THR A 22 -10.40 -3.12 1.53
N GLY A 23 -10.46 -4.18 2.36
CA GLY A 23 -10.09 -5.56 2.03
C GLY A 23 -8.61 -5.90 2.20
N GLU A 24 -7.72 -4.92 2.44
CA GLU A 24 -6.29 -5.20 2.63
C GLU A 24 -6.02 -5.91 3.97
N LEU A 25 -6.74 -5.55 5.03
CA LEU A 25 -6.61 -6.21 6.33
C LEU A 25 -7.06 -7.68 6.26
N ASP A 26 -8.20 -7.94 5.62
CA ASP A 26 -8.71 -9.31 5.44
C ASP A 26 -7.73 -10.15 4.61
N GLY A 27 -7.18 -9.57 3.53
CA GLY A 27 -6.17 -10.23 2.73
C GLY A 27 -4.88 -10.56 3.51
N ALA A 28 -4.46 -9.69 4.43
CA ALA A 28 -3.31 -9.97 5.32
C ALA A 28 -3.63 -11.10 6.30
N ALA A 29 -4.82 -11.11 6.88
CA ALA A 29 -5.29 -12.18 7.78
C ALA A 29 -5.36 -13.53 7.07
N ASP A 30 -5.83 -13.55 5.81
CA ASP A 30 -5.87 -14.77 5.00
C ASP A 30 -4.47 -15.32 4.72
N VAL A 31 -3.50 -14.45 4.42
CA VAL A 31 -2.09 -14.86 4.25
C VAL A 31 -1.54 -15.46 5.55
N ALA A 32 -1.72 -14.77 6.67
CA ALA A 32 -1.24 -15.24 7.97
C ALA A 32 -1.82 -16.63 8.32
N ARG A 33 -3.13 -16.82 8.08
CA ARG A 33 -3.82 -18.09 8.30
C ARG A 33 -3.27 -19.19 7.38
N ALA A 34 -3.03 -18.89 6.11
CA ALA A 34 -2.50 -19.86 5.16
C ALA A 34 -1.06 -20.29 5.48
N VAL A 35 -0.25 -19.36 5.99
CA VAL A 35 1.15 -19.62 6.40
C VAL A 35 1.23 -20.23 7.81
N GLY A 36 0.18 -20.10 8.63
CA GLY A 36 0.14 -20.63 9.99
C GLY A 36 0.87 -19.77 11.03
N ILE A 37 0.96 -18.45 10.82
CA ILE A 37 1.56 -17.51 11.77
C ILE A 37 0.49 -16.63 12.42
N ALA A 38 0.78 -16.11 13.63
CA ALA A 38 -0.11 -15.20 14.32
C ALA A 38 -0.26 -13.88 13.54
N HIS A 39 -1.45 -13.31 13.53
CA HIS A 39 -1.73 -12.01 12.92
C HIS A 39 -2.25 -11.02 13.95
N LEU A 40 -1.63 -9.86 13.99
CA LEU A 40 -2.01 -8.74 14.86
C LEU A 40 -2.36 -7.53 14.02
N ALA A 41 -3.57 -7.03 14.14
CA ALA A 41 -3.97 -5.72 13.63
C ALA A 41 -3.74 -4.66 14.70
N ILE A 42 -3.02 -3.60 14.37
CA ILE A 42 -2.76 -2.47 15.27
C ILE A 42 -3.26 -1.17 14.65
N THR A 43 -3.76 -0.26 15.47
CA THR A 43 -4.11 1.08 14.99
C THR A 43 -2.87 1.97 15.00
N THR A 44 -2.64 2.69 13.92
CA THR A 44 -1.60 3.72 13.81
C THR A 44 -2.23 5.06 13.44
N ASP A 45 -1.59 6.15 13.86
CA ASP A 45 -2.06 7.52 13.60
C ASP A 45 -0.97 8.36 12.92
N GLU A 46 -0.56 7.94 11.75
CA GLU A 46 0.36 8.71 10.92
C GLU A 46 -0.20 10.09 10.56
N LEU A 47 -1.52 10.29 10.61
CA LEU A 47 -2.17 11.59 10.41
C LEU A 47 -1.86 12.57 11.54
N ALA A 48 -1.50 12.13 12.73
CA ALA A 48 -1.00 13.00 13.79
C ALA A 48 0.36 13.64 13.43
N ARG A 49 1.15 13.00 12.54
CA ARG A 49 2.46 13.51 12.12
C ARG A 49 2.32 14.62 11.08
N ALA A 50 2.80 15.82 11.38
CA ALA A 50 2.70 16.98 10.49
C ALA A 50 3.33 16.72 9.11
N GLY A 51 4.48 16.03 9.06
CA GLY A 51 5.16 15.69 7.81
C GLY A 51 4.36 14.72 6.94
N TYR A 52 3.62 13.78 7.55
CA TYR A 52 2.70 12.93 6.80
C TYR A 52 1.54 13.74 6.19
N ARG A 53 0.90 14.59 7.00
CA ARG A 53 -0.22 15.45 6.50
C ARG A 53 0.23 16.38 5.39
N ALA A 54 1.43 16.94 5.48
CA ALA A 54 1.98 17.83 4.46
C ALA A 54 2.13 17.16 3.09
N ASN A 55 2.15 15.83 3.04
CA ASN A 55 2.24 15.04 1.81
C ASN A 55 3.44 15.44 0.93
N GLY A 56 4.59 15.60 1.56
CA GLY A 56 5.85 15.81 0.87
C GLY A 56 6.41 14.54 0.22
N PRO A 57 7.53 14.64 -0.51
CA PRO A 57 8.24 13.47 -1.06
C PRO A 57 8.70 12.48 0.03
N ASP A 58 8.84 12.95 1.26
CA ASP A 58 9.22 12.22 2.47
C ASP A 58 8.02 11.63 3.24
N ARG A 59 6.78 11.77 2.76
CA ARG A 59 5.57 11.25 3.43
C ARG A 59 5.75 9.81 3.92
N CYS A 60 6.35 8.94 3.09
CA CYS A 60 6.55 7.54 3.45
C CYS A 60 7.53 7.35 4.62
N TYR A 61 8.49 8.27 4.83
CA TYR A 61 9.32 8.27 6.02
C TYR A 61 8.48 8.45 7.28
N HIS A 62 7.62 9.46 7.32
CA HIS A 62 6.75 9.73 8.48
C HIS A 62 5.77 8.60 8.76
N CYS A 63 5.20 7.99 7.71
CA CYS A 63 4.32 6.82 7.83
C CYS A 63 5.07 5.61 8.42
N LYS A 64 6.28 5.35 7.92
CA LYS A 64 7.08 4.22 8.40
C LYS A 64 7.65 4.44 9.79
N SER A 65 8.01 5.66 10.17
CA SER A 65 8.41 5.98 11.54
C SER A 65 7.28 5.68 12.53
N GLU A 66 6.03 6.08 12.22
CA GLU A 66 4.85 5.73 13.04
C GLU A 66 4.70 4.22 13.21
N LEU A 67 4.78 3.48 12.11
CA LEU A 67 4.68 2.03 12.13
C LEU A 67 5.80 1.40 12.97
N TYR A 68 7.04 1.82 12.78
CA TYR A 68 8.19 1.20 13.44
C TYR A 68 8.29 1.57 14.92
N ASP A 69 7.84 2.77 15.33
CA ASP A 69 7.66 3.11 16.75
C ASP A 69 6.72 2.09 17.42
N ALA A 70 5.55 1.83 16.82
CA ALA A 70 4.59 0.86 17.33
C ALA A 70 5.14 -0.58 17.32
N LEU A 71 5.79 -1.01 16.24
CA LEU A 71 6.35 -2.35 16.11
C LEU A 71 7.49 -2.62 17.09
N THR A 72 8.36 -1.63 17.33
CA THR A 72 9.46 -1.74 18.31
C THR A 72 8.91 -1.94 19.73
N ALA A 73 7.86 -1.18 20.10
CA ALA A 73 7.20 -1.34 21.38
C ALA A 73 6.59 -2.75 21.55
N ILE A 74 5.88 -3.23 20.53
CA ILE A 74 5.28 -4.59 20.51
C ILE A 74 6.35 -5.67 20.59
N ALA A 75 7.45 -5.53 19.84
CA ALA A 75 8.55 -6.48 19.86
C ALA A 75 9.17 -6.59 21.27
N ALA A 76 9.39 -5.45 21.92
CA ALA A 76 9.90 -5.40 23.31
C ALA A 76 8.92 -6.06 24.29
N GLU A 77 7.62 -5.73 24.22
CA GLU A 77 6.58 -6.29 25.08
C GLU A 77 6.46 -7.82 24.94
N ARG A 78 6.59 -8.32 23.69
CA ARG A 78 6.45 -9.75 23.39
C ARG A 78 7.77 -10.54 23.45
N GLY A 79 8.88 -9.88 23.76
CA GLY A 79 10.21 -10.51 23.81
C GLY A 79 10.69 -11.00 22.44
N LEU A 80 10.26 -10.36 21.35
CA LEU A 80 10.71 -10.67 19.99
C LEU A 80 12.07 -10.03 19.73
N ALA A 81 12.94 -10.77 19.05
CA ALA A 81 14.34 -10.37 18.86
C ALA A 81 14.53 -9.24 17.83
N ALA A 82 13.63 -9.11 16.86
CA ALA A 82 13.77 -8.14 15.78
C ALA A 82 12.43 -7.82 15.12
N VAL A 83 12.38 -6.64 14.49
CA VAL A 83 11.35 -6.25 13.53
C VAL A 83 11.88 -6.47 12.12
N LEU A 84 11.09 -7.15 11.28
CA LEU A 84 11.45 -7.45 9.89
C LEU A 84 10.53 -6.71 8.93
N SER A 85 11.03 -6.35 7.75
CA SER A 85 10.19 -5.86 6.66
C SER A 85 10.40 -6.67 5.38
N GLY A 86 9.37 -6.67 4.52
CA GLY A 86 9.39 -7.33 3.21
C GLY A 86 10.02 -6.50 2.09
N ALA A 87 10.87 -5.49 2.41
CA ALA A 87 11.66 -4.81 1.40
C ALA A 87 12.56 -5.82 0.68
N ASN A 88 12.72 -5.67 -0.63
CA ASN A 88 13.48 -6.58 -1.48
C ASN A 88 14.59 -5.82 -2.23
N ALA A 89 15.47 -6.53 -2.95
CA ALA A 89 16.64 -5.92 -3.59
C ALA A 89 16.28 -4.81 -4.61
N ASP A 90 15.13 -4.92 -5.30
CA ASP A 90 14.71 -3.91 -6.28
C ASP A 90 14.31 -2.58 -5.62
N ASP A 91 13.98 -2.60 -4.33
CA ASP A 91 13.62 -1.39 -3.58
C ASP A 91 14.82 -0.46 -3.32
N LEU A 92 16.06 -0.95 -3.45
CA LEU A 92 17.29 -0.16 -3.27
C LEU A 92 17.57 0.80 -4.43
N GLY A 93 17.06 0.50 -5.62
CA GLY A 93 17.26 1.33 -6.82
C GLY A 93 16.30 2.52 -6.93
N ASP A 94 15.38 2.70 -5.99
CA ASP A 94 14.31 3.69 -6.04
C ASP A 94 14.40 4.67 -4.85
N TRP A 95 13.81 5.85 -4.99
CA TRP A 95 13.67 6.79 -3.87
C TRP A 95 12.65 6.26 -2.85
N ARG A 96 13.14 5.70 -1.77
CA ARG A 96 12.35 5.03 -0.74
C ARG A 96 12.62 5.61 0.66
N PRO A 97 12.08 6.80 0.99
CA PRO A 97 12.32 7.43 2.30
C PRO A 97 11.88 6.57 3.49
N GLY A 98 10.99 5.60 3.29
CA GLY A 98 10.63 4.62 4.31
C GLY A 98 11.75 3.65 4.70
N LEU A 99 12.78 3.46 3.87
CA LEU A 99 13.98 2.67 4.25
C LEU A 99 14.86 3.44 5.23
N ILE A 100 14.89 4.76 5.16
CA ILE A 100 15.59 5.62 6.14
C ILE A 100 14.97 5.43 7.52
N ALA A 101 13.63 5.49 7.61
CA ALA A 101 12.93 5.22 8.86
C ALA A 101 13.20 3.79 9.39
N ALA A 102 13.29 2.80 8.51
CA ALA A 102 13.61 1.43 8.88
C ALA A 102 15.01 1.31 9.49
N GLU A 103 16.02 1.95 8.89
CA GLU A 103 17.40 1.99 9.37
C GLU A 103 17.47 2.63 10.76
N GLU A 104 16.81 3.78 10.96
CA GLU A 104 16.77 4.49 12.25
C GLU A 104 16.15 3.66 13.37
N HIS A 105 15.22 2.72 13.05
CA HIS A 105 14.57 1.82 14.00
C HIS A 105 15.20 0.43 14.07
N GLY A 106 16.32 0.19 13.41
CA GLY A 106 16.99 -1.12 13.40
C GLY A 106 16.17 -2.25 12.78
N VAL A 107 15.29 -1.92 11.83
CA VAL A 107 14.47 -2.91 11.13
C VAL A 107 15.33 -3.68 10.13
N LEU A 108 15.24 -5.00 10.16
CA LEU A 108 16.00 -5.88 9.27
C LEU A 108 15.25 -6.11 7.95
N HIS A 109 16.02 -6.29 6.88
CA HIS A 109 15.50 -6.53 5.52
C HIS A 109 16.10 -7.83 4.93
N PRO A 110 15.69 -9.02 5.37
CA PRO A 110 16.34 -10.28 4.98
C PRO A 110 16.38 -10.49 3.46
N LEU A 111 15.35 -10.06 2.73
CA LEU A 111 15.32 -10.21 1.27
C LEU A 111 16.33 -9.29 0.58
N VAL A 112 16.55 -8.08 1.12
CA VAL A 112 17.59 -7.16 0.64
C VAL A 112 18.98 -7.74 0.92
N GLU A 113 19.21 -8.21 2.14
CA GLU A 113 20.50 -8.79 2.56
C GLU A 113 20.91 -10.01 1.72
N LEU A 114 19.92 -10.80 1.29
CA LEU A 114 20.11 -11.97 0.43
C LEU A 114 20.10 -11.63 -1.07
N GLY A 115 19.94 -10.36 -1.45
CA GLY A 115 19.86 -9.93 -2.85
C GLY A 115 18.64 -10.44 -3.61
N VAL A 116 17.56 -10.79 -2.89
CA VAL A 116 16.34 -11.36 -3.49
C VAL A 116 15.48 -10.24 -4.07
N GLY A 117 15.26 -10.27 -5.37
CA GLY A 117 14.41 -9.32 -6.09
C GLY A 117 12.94 -9.73 -6.12
N LYS A 118 12.09 -8.87 -6.66
CA LYS A 118 10.63 -9.02 -6.65
C LYS A 118 10.13 -10.25 -7.42
N ASP A 119 10.75 -10.58 -8.53
CA ASP A 119 10.36 -11.75 -9.32
C ASP A 119 10.65 -13.04 -8.58
N GLU A 120 11.79 -13.11 -7.89
CA GLU A 120 12.16 -14.24 -7.05
C GLU A 120 11.21 -14.37 -5.84
N VAL A 121 10.85 -13.25 -5.18
CA VAL A 121 9.84 -13.24 -4.11
C VAL A 121 8.52 -13.83 -4.59
N ARG A 122 8.06 -13.44 -5.79
CA ARG A 122 6.82 -13.98 -6.38
C ARG A 122 6.91 -15.45 -6.71
N ARG A 123 8.05 -15.90 -7.23
CA ARG A 123 8.32 -17.31 -7.52
C ARG A 123 8.24 -18.14 -6.23
N LEU A 124 8.97 -17.74 -5.20
CA LEU A 124 8.97 -18.40 -3.90
C LEU A 124 7.58 -18.41 -3.26
N ALA A 125 6.85 -17.28 -3.30
CA ALA A 125 5.50 -17.19 -2.78
C ALA A 125 4.53 -18.14 -3.52
N ALA A 126 4.71 -18.31 -4.84
CA ALA A 126 3.91 -19.26 -5.62
C ALA A 126 4.24 -20.71 -5.29
N GLU A 127 5.52 -21.06 -5.12
CA GLU A 127 5.98 -22.38 -4.73
C GLU A 127 5.49 -22.78 -3.33
N LEU A 128 5.43 -21.79 -2.42
CA LEU A 128 4.92 -21.97 -1.05
C LEU A 128 3.38 -21.85 -0.99
N ALA A 129 2.70 -21.73 -2.12
CA ALA A 129 1.25 -21.57 -2.22
C ALA A 129 0.69 -20.39 -1.39
N VAL A 130 1.46 -19.30 -1.24
CA VAL A 130 1.01 -18.10 -0.54
C VAL A 130 -0.12 -17.43 -1.33
N PRO A 131 -1.29 -17.14 -0.75
CA PRO A 131 -2.46 -16.61 -1.47
C PRO A 131 -2.19 -15.32 -2.24
N SER A 132 -1.28 -14.48 -1.72
CA SER A 132 -0.93 -13.18 -2.31
C SER A 132 0.16 -13.24 -3.39
N ALA A 133 0.66 -14.41 -3.79
CA ALA A 133 1.77 -14.55 -4.76
C ALA A 133 1.57 -13.79 -6.07
N ARG A 134 0.31 -13.73 -6.55
CA ARG A 134 -0.08 -13.03 -7.79
C ARG A 134 -0.77 -11.68 -7.56
N LYS A 135 -0.85 -11.22 -6.31
CA LYS A 135 -1.51 -9.95 -5.97
C LYS A 135 -0.78 -8.78 -6.62
N ALA A 136 -1.53 -7.91 -7.30
CA ALA A 136 -1.00 -6.66 -7.81
C ALA A 136 -0.56 -5.74 -6.65
N ALA A 137 0.41 -4.87 -6.90
CA ALA A 137 0.85 -3.90 -5.90
C ALA A 137 -0.31 -3.00 -5.48
N SER A 138 -0.56 -2.94 -4.17
CA SER A 138 -1.61 -2.13 -3.57
C SER A 138 -1.01 -1.11 -2.59
N PRO A 139 -0.43 -0.01 -3.10
CA PRO A 139 0.07 1.05 -2.24
C PRO A 139 -1.09 1.72 -1.47
N CYS A 140 -0.78 2.36 -0.32
CA CYS A 140 -1.76 3.03 0.54
C CYS A 140 -2.59 4.08 -0.20
N LEU A 141 -3.80 4.38 0.27
CA LEU A 141 -4.72 5.34 -0.35
C LEU A 141 -4.11 6.75 -0.52
N ALA A 142 -3.22 7.16 0.38
CA ALA A 142 -2.54 8.44 0.27
C ALA A 142 -1.69 8.58 -1.01
N SER A 143 -1.31 7.46 -1.65
CA SER A 143 -0.62 7.48 -2.95
C SER A 143 -1.49 7.99 -4.11
N ARG A 144 -2.79 8.19 -3.90
CA ARG A 144 -3.73 8.75 -4.88
C ARG A 144 -3.81 10.27 -4.80
N ILE A 145 -3.24 10.85 -3.75
CA ILE A 145 -3.23 12.30 -3.50
C ILE A 145 -1.90 12.85 -4.03
N PRO A 146 -1.91 13.84 -4.93
CA PRO A 146 -0.68 14.47 -5.46
C PRO A 146 0.16 15.08 -4.33
N PHE A 147 1.48 14.98 -4.42
CA PHE A 147 2.38 15.61 -3.46
C PHE A 147 2.09 17.12 -3.33
N GLY A 148 2.17 17.63 -2.10
CA GLY A 148 1.85 19.02 -1.79
C GLY A 148 0.36 19.29 -1.58
N THR A 149 -0.53 18.35 -1.92
CA THR A 149 -1.92 18.37 -1.47
C THR A 149 -1.99 17.64 -0.13
N PRO A 150 -2.47 18.30 0.95
CA PRO A 150 -2.49 17.65 2.26
C PRO A 150 -3.24 16.33 2.27
N VAL A 151 -2.74 15.35 3.05
CA VAL A 151 -3.50 14.13 3.33
C VAL A 151 -4.54 14.43 4.38
N ASP A 152 -5.77 14.17 4.05
CA ASP A 152 -6.95 14.42 4.86
C ASP A 152 -7.82 13.16 4.93
N PRO A 153 -8.37 12.80 6.11
CA PRO A 153 -9.18 11.60 6.29
C PRO A 153 -10.38 11.52 5.35
N ASP A 154 -11.03 12.64 5.07
CA ASP A 154 -12.20 12.68 4.18
C ASP A 154 -11.82 12.40 2.73
N ALA A 155 -10.64 12.87 2.29
CA ALA A 155 -10.09 12.55 0.98
C ALA A 155 -9.77 11.06 0.88
N LEU A 156 -9.13 10.46 1.90
CA LEU A 156 -8.84 9.04 1.94
C LEU A 156 -10.12 8.19 1.88
N ALA A 157 -11.11 8.52 2.70
CA ALA A 157 -12.40 7.83 2.71
C ALA A 157 -13.15 7.95 1.38
N ARG A 158 -13.06 9.10 0.71
CA ARG A 158 -13.66 9.33 -0.62
C ARG A 158 -12.99 8.48 -1.69
N ILE A 159 -11.66 8.39 -1.67
CA ILE A 159 -10.89 7.53 -2.57
C ILE A 159 -11.27 6.07 -2.37
N ASP A 160 -11.30 5.62 -1.11
CA ASP A 160 -11.60 4.22 -0.79
C ASP A 160 -13.01 3.82 -1.24
N ARG A 161 -14.03 4.65 -0.96
CA ARG A 161 -15.40 4.42 -1.44
C ARG A 161 -15.46 4.32 -2.95
N ALA A 162 -14.79 5.24 -3.66
CA ALA A 162 -14.77 5.24 -5.12
C ALA A 162 -14.09 3.99 -5.69
N GLU A 163 -12.87 3.64 -5.21
CA GLU A 163 -12.17 2.44 -5.68
C GLU A 163 -12.93 1.16 -5.34
N THR A 164 -13.58 1.09 -4.16
CA THR A 164 -14.41 -0.04 -3.77
C THR A 164 -15.65 -0.19 -4.67
N ALA A 165 -16.35 0.90 -4.94
CA ALA A 165 -17.51 0.89 -5.84
C ALA A 165 -17.13 0.47 -7.27
N LEU A 166 -16.00 0.94 -7.77
CA LEU A 166 -15.49 0.55 -9.10
C LEU A 166 -15.07 -0.92 -9.15
N LYS A 167 -14.45 -1.45 -8.12
CA LYS A 167 -14.14 -2.88 -8.00
C LYS A 167 -15.40 -3.74 -7.98
N ALA A 168 -16.48 -3.28 -7.34
CA ALA A 168 -17.77 -3.96 -7.34
C ALA A 168 -18.43 -4.03 -8.73
N LEU A 169 -18.05 -3.14 -9.67
CA LEU A 169 -18.42 -3.23 -11.09
C LEU A 169 -17.57 -4.24 -11.88
N GLY A 170 -16.67 -4.96 -11.22
CA GLY A 170 -15.76 -5.91 -11.86
C GLY A 170 -14.53 -5.28 -12.50
N LEU A 171 -14.21 -4.02 -12.17
CA LEU A 171 -13.04 -3.32 -12.66
C LEU A 171 -11.82 -3.55 -11.76
N GLY A 172 -10.64 -3.62 -12.35
CA GLY A 172 -9.38 -3.64 -11.62
C GLY A 172 -8.24 -4.40 -12.30
N PRO A 173 -7.00 -4.02 -12.01
CA PRO A 173 -6.54 -2.97 -11.06
C PRO A 173 -6.81 -1.56 -11.55
N LEU A 174 -7.20 -0.68 -10.66
CA LEU A 174 -7.53 0.71 -10.97
C LEU A 174 -7.01 1.68 -9.90
N ARG A 175 -7.04 2.98 -10.18
CA ARG A 175 -6.77 4.05 -9.19
C ARG A 175 -7.75 5.21 -9.41
N VAL A 176 -8.22 5.79 -8.30
CA VAL A 176 -8.94 7.06 -8.31
C VAL A 176 -8.03 8.14 -7.73
N ARG A 177 -7.42 8.96 -8.59
CA ARG A 177 -6.56 10.06 -8.18
C ARG A 177 -7.40 11.22 -7.70
N HIS A 178 -7.04 11.74 -6.54
CA HIS A 178 -7.76 12.83 -5.86
C HIS A 178 -7.20 14.19 -6.24
N PHE A 179 -8.03 15.01 -6.89
CA PHE A 179 -7.73 16.41 -7.20
C PHE A 179 -8.84 17.31 -6.61
N GLY A 180 -9.01 17.28 -5.29
CA GLY A 180 -10.06 17.99 -4.58
C GLY A 180 -11.46 17.51 -5.00
N ALA A 181 -12.21 18.34 -5.71
CA ALA A 181 -13.54 18.01 -6.21
C ALA A 181 -13.54 17.02 -7.40
N LEU A 182 -12.39 16.77 -8.03
CA LEU A 182 -12.26 15.89 -9.19
C LEU A 182 -11.67 14.53 -8.81
N GLY A 183 -12.40 13.47 -9.11
CA GLY A 183 -11.88 12.07 -9.14
C GLY A 183 -11.41 11.71 -10.55
N ARG A 184 -10.10 11.49 -10.72
CA ARG A 184 -9.56 10.99 -11.99
C ARG A 184 -9.36 9.49 -11.89
N VAL A 185 -10.14 8.74 -12.67
CA VAL A 185 -10.10 7.28 -12.74
C VAL A 185 -9.03 6.83 -13.73
N GLU A 186 -8.10 5.99 -13.28
CA GLU A 186 -7.09 5.32 -14.10
C GLU A 186 -7.41 3.82 -14.08
N LEU A 187 -7.71 3.24 -15.24
CA LEU A 187 -8.10 1.85 -15.44
C LEU A 187 -6.91 0.98 -15.86
N SER A 188 -7.05 -0.33 -15.77
CA SER A 188 -6.14 -1.28 -16.41
C SER A 188 -6.22 -1.17 -17.95
N ASP A 189 -5.25 -1.76 -18.66
CA ASP A 189 -5.29 -1.82 -20.13
C ASP A 189 -6.59 -2.50 -20.61
N ASP A 190 -6.95 -3.65 -20.03
CA ASP A 190 -8.15 -4.41 -20.41
C ASP A 190 -9.46 -3.64 -20.15
N ASP A 191 -9.56 -2.96 -18.99
CA ASP A 191 -10.76 -2.18 -18.65
C ASP A 191 -10.86 -0.87 -19.44
N LEU A 192 -9.72 -0.34 -19.90
CA LEU A 192 -9.68 0.86 -20.72
C LEU A 192 -10.30 0.65 -22.11
N GLU A 193 -10.16 -0.56 -22.67
CA GLU A 193 -10.82 -0.95 -23.92
C GLU A 193 -12.35 -0.90 -23.82
N ARG A 194 -12.89 -1.16 -22.61
CA ARG A 194 -14.31 -1.13 -22.29
C ARG A 194 -14.80 0.21 -21.73
N ARG A 195 -13.94 1.23 -21.73
CA ARG A 195 -14.20 2.53 -21.11
C ARG A 195 -15.50 3.15 -21.52
N ASP A 196 -15.81 3.19 -22.82
CA ASP A 196 -16.97 3.87 -23.36
C ASP A 196 -18.28 3.14 -22.97
N GLU A 197 -18.26 1.83 -22.86
CA GLU A 197 -19.36 1.01 -22.35
C GLU A 197 -19.65 1.28 -20.87
N LEU A 198 -18.59 1.45 -20.08
CA LEU A 198 -18.65 1.54 -18.62
C LEU A 198 -18.68 3.00 -18.11
N ALA A 199 -18.50 3.98 -18.99
CA ALA A 199 -18.34 5.38 -18.61
C ALA A 199 -19.43 5.90 -17.68
N ALA A 200 -20.70 5.64 -18.00
CA ALA A 200 -21.82 6.11 -17.17
C ALA A 200 -21.84 5.45 -15.78
N ALA A 201 -21.52 4.15 -15.69
CA ALA A 201 -21.46 3.44 -14.42
C ALA A 201 -20.28 3.91 -13.57
N ILE A 202 -19.12 4.12 -14.19
CA ILE A 202 -17.92 4.68 -13.53
C ILE A 202 -18.22 6.08 -12.98
N GLU A 203 -18.80 6.95 -13.80
CA GLU A 203 -19.15 8.32 -13.40
C GLU A 203 -20.12 8.31 -12.20
N ALA A 204 -21.20 7.54 -12.29
CA ALA A 204 -22.18 7.42 -11.21
C ALA A 204 -21.54 6.92 -9.90
N ALA A 205 -20.70 5.91 -9.95
CA ALA A 205 -20.02 5.35 -8.79
C ALA A 205 -19.10 6.37 -8.12
N VAL A 206 -18.32 7.11 -8.89
CA VAL A 206 -17.37 8.10 -8.36
C VAL A 206 -18.08 9.35 -7.83
N LEU A 207 -19.14 9.81 -8.48
CA LEU A 207 -19.98 10.90 -7.95
C LEU A 207 -20.65 10.48 -6.63
N ALA A 208 -21.18 9.26 -6.55
CA ALA A 208 -21.79 8.73 -5.32
C ALA A 208 -20.77 8.59 -4.17
N ALA A 209 -19.49 8.41 -4.48
CA ALA A 209 -18.40 8.41 -3.49
C ALA A 209 -18.09 9.81 -2.91
N GLY A 210 -18.68 10.88 -3.48
CA GLY A 210 -18.57 12.26 -2.99
C GLY A 210 -17.63 13.15 -3.78
N TYR A 211 -17.32 12.81 -5.04
CA TYR A 211 -16.68 13.72 -6.00
C TYR A 211 -17.74 14.55 -6.74
N ASP A 212 -17.41 15.79 -7.09
CA ASP A 212 -18.30 16.65 -7.88
C ASP A 212 -18.09 16.48 -9.38
N ARG A 213 -16.91 16.01 -9.76
CA ARG A 213 -16.51 15.81 -11.17
C ARG A 213 -15.71 14.53 -11.32
N VAL A 214 -15.87 13.87 -12.47
CA VAL A 214 -15.17 12.65 -12.82
C VAL A 214 -14.45 12.83 -14.15
N LYS A 215 -13.27 12.27 -14.25
CA LYS A 215 -12.52 12.14 -15.50
C LYS A 215 -11.95 10.75 -15.59
N ILE A 216 -12.29 10.02 -16.63
CA ILE A 216 -11.60 8.75 -16.96
C ILE A 216 -10.35 9.11 -17.75
N ALA A 217 -9.20 8.63 -17.32
CA ALA A 217 -7.92 8.87 -18.00
C ALA A 217 -7.93 8.20 -19.38
N ALA A 218 -7.22 8.80 -20.33
CA ALA A 218 -7.03 8.19 -21.65
C ALA A 218 -5.96 7.11 -21.64
N ASP A 219 -4.99 7.25 -20.73
CA ASP A 219 -3.89 6.31 -20.57
C ASP A 219 -4.18 5.31 -19.45
N PRO A 220 -3.70 4.08 -19.56
CA PRO A 220 -3.90 3.08 -18.53
C PRO A 220 -3.13 3.42 -17.25
N PHE A 221 -3.59 2.82 -16.17
CA PHE A 221 -2.93 2.90 -14.88
C PHE A 221 -1.46 2.45 -14.96
N ARG A 222 -0.57 3.27 -14.41
CA ARG A 222 0.85 2.91 -14.24
C ARG A 222 1.28 3.17 -12.80
N SER A 223 1.98 2.19 -12.21
CA SER A 223 2.52 2.33 -10.85
C SER A 223 3.56 3.47 -10.81
N GLY A 224 3.51 4.31 -9.78
CA GLY A 224 4.48 5.40 -9.59
C GLY A 224 4.25 6.65 -10.46
N SER A 225 3.20 6.72 -11.28
CA SER A 225 2.95 7.82 -12.23
C SER A 225 2.95 9.23 -11.58
N LEU A 226 2.40 9.39 -10.37
CA LEU A 226 2.42 10.68 -9.67
C LEU A 226 3.81 11.04 -9.14
N THR A 227 4.61 10.06 -8.73
CA THR A 227 5.97 10.27 -8.24
C THR A 227 6.89 10.68 -9.38
N ILE A 228 6.82 10.00 -10.51
CA ILE A 228 7.64 10.29 -11.71
C ILE A 228 7.31 11.66 -12.28
N ALA A 229 6.03 12.02 -12.41
CA ALA A 229 5.60 13.30 -12.94
C ALA A 229 6.08 14.50 -12.10
N GLN A 230 6.26 14.33 -10.80
CA GLN A 230 6.66 15.41 -9.90
C GLN A 230 8.17 15.47 -9.65
N LEU A 231 8.87 14.36 -9.67
CA LEU A 231 10.34 14.33 -9.57
C LEU A 231 10.98 14.72 -10.90
N GLY A 232 10.38 14.33 -12.04
CA GLY A 232 10.85 14.71 -13.38
C GLY A 232 10.67 16.18 -13.75
N SER A 233 9.82 16.93 -13.04
CA SER A 233 9.62 18.38 -13.26
C SER A 233 10.64 19.26 -12.51
N ARG A 234 11.57 18.67 -11.75
CA ARG A 234 12.62 19.35 -10.96
C ARG A 234 14.02 19.16 -11.54
N ALA A 235 14.14 18.50 -12.71
CA ALA A 235 15.40 18.33 -13.44
C ALA A 235 15.57 19.41 -14.53
#